data_1618c71aa73b10d7b51a221ba6c7b177
#
_entry.id   1618c71aa73b10d7b51a221ba6c7b177
#
_cell.length_a   1.000
_cell.length_b   1.000
_cell.length_c   1.000
_cell.angle_alpha   90.00
_cell.angle_beta   90.00
_cell.angle_gamma   90.00
#
_symmetry.space_group_name_H-M   'P 1'
#
loop_
_entity.id
_entity.type
_entity.pdbx_description
1 polymer ?
#
loop_
_entity_poly.entity_id
_entity_poly.type
_entity_poly.pdbx_seq_one_letter_code
_entity_poly.pdbx_strand_id
1 'polypeptide(L)'
;NALSEEFSNFSDEALQAKTKEFKVYLNDNKASLNHILPQAYATVREASKRVLGMYPKDVQILGAIAMHQGNIAEMQTGEGKTLTATMPLYLNALTGKGAYLITTNDYLAKRDFLEMKPLYEWLGLSVSLGFVDIPEYEYAENEKYELYHHDIVYTTNGRLGFDYLIDNLADDIRAKFLPKLNFAIIDEVDSIILDAAQTPLVISGAPRVQSNLF
;
A
#
# COMPACT_ATOMS: atom_id res chain seq x y z
N ASN A 1 1.25 22.30 -9.76
CA ASN A 1 2.29 23.35 -9.67
C ASN A 1 1.80 24.61 -8.96
N ALA A 2 0.55 25.08 -9.15
CA ALA A 2 0.04 26.28 -8.49
C ALA A 2 0.10 26.23 -6.95
N LEU A 3 -0.03 25.03 -6.38
CA LEU A 3 0.03 24.81 -4.91
C LEU A 3 1.47 24.67 -4.37
N SER A 4 2.48 24.54 -5.22
CA SER A 4 3.84 24.23 -4.74
C SER A 4 4.43 25.35 -3.86
N GLU A 5 4.19 26.60 -4.21
CA GLU A 5 4.65 27.76 -3.44
C GLU A 5 3.90 27.86 -2.11
N GLU A 6 2.59 27.69 -2.11
CA GLU A 6 1.76 27.70 -0.90
C GLU A 6 2.22 26.63 0.09
N PHE A 7 2.36 25.37 -0.37
CA PHE A 7 2.73 24.25 0.50
C PHE A 7 4.18 24.29 0.97
N SER A 8 5.08 24.91 0.22
CA SER A 8 6.47 25.14 0.65
C SER A 8 6.59 26.10 1.83
N ASN A 9 5.60 26.97 2.04
CA ASN A 9 5.55 27.95 3.13
C ASN A 9 4.92 27.41 4.41
N PHE A 10 4.31 26.22 4.40
CA PHE A 10 3.76 25.60 5.61
C PHE A 10 4.88 25.19 6.57
N SER A 11 4.62 25.30 7.89
CA SER A 11 5.47 24.63 8.89
C SER A 11 5.30 23.11 8.78
N ASP A 12 6.19 22.35 9.42
CA ASP A 12 6.10 20.90 9.46
C ASP A 12 4.79 20.44 10.11
N GLU A 13 4.41 21.08 11.22
CA GLU A 13 3.17 20.78 11.92
C GLU A 13 1.92 21.08 11.07
N ALA A 14 1.94 22.20 10.33
CA ALA A 14 0.85 22.54 9.43
C ALA A 14 0.71 21.56 8.26
N LEU A 15 1.83 21.09 7.71
CA LEU A 15 1.83 20.12 6.64
C LEU A 15 1.37 18.73 7.14
N GLN A 16 1.83 18.30 8.31
CA GLN A 16 1.37 17.06 8.95
C GLN A 16 -0.12 17.09 9.32
N ALA A 17 -0.63 18.25 9.76
CA ALA A 17 -2.04 18.43 10.10
C ALA A 17 -2.97 18.20 8.89
N LYS A 18 -2.48 18.38 7.65
CA LYS A 18 -3.26 18.14 6.42
C LYS A 18 -3.85 16.74 6.35
N THR A 19 -3.11 15.72 6.77
CA THR A 19 -3.62 14.33 6.79
C THR A 19 -4.90 14.22 7.63
N LYS A 20 -4.92 14.84 8.81
CA LYS A 20 -6.10 14.84 9.67
C LYS A 20 -7.25 15.66 9.07
N GLU A 21 -6.96 16.82 8.48
CA GLU A 21 -7.95 17.64 7.77
C GLU A 21 -8.62 16.86 6.64
N PHE A 22 -7.84 16.16 5.81
CA PHE A 22 -8.36 15.34 4.72
C PHE A 22 -9.20 14.16 5.23
N LYS A 23 -8.74 13.45 6.27
CA LYS A 23 -9.53 12.36 6.88
C LYS A 23 -10.87 12.87 7.42
N VAL A 24 -10.90 14.04 8.06
CA VAL A 24 -12.14 14.67 8.52
C VAL A 24 -13.06 15.05 7.35
N TYR A 25 -12.50 15.67 6.30
CA TYR A 25 -13.26 16.03 5.12
C TYR A 25 -13.90 14.80 4.44
N LEU A 26 -13.18 13.68 4.36
CA LEU A 26 -13.66 12.44 3.72
C LEU A 26 -14.77 11.72 4.53
N ASN A 27 -14.98 12.08 5.80
CA ASN A 27 -16.11 11.56 6.58
C ASN A 27 -17.48 12.14 6.14
N ASP A 28 -17.51 13.20 5.34
CA ASP A 28 -18.73 13.70 4.73
C ASP A 28 -19.13 12.80 3.53
N ASN A 29 -20.38 12.35 3.50
CA ASN A 29 -20.93 11.50 2.43
C ASN A 29 -20.84 12.09 1.02
N LYS A 30 -20.62 13.41 0.89
CA LYS A 30 -20.46 14.11 -0.39
C LYS A 30 -18.99 14.32 -0.77
N ALA A 31 -18.07 13.96 0.11
CA ALA A 31 -16.64 14.13 -0.13
C ALA A 31 -16.12 13.12 -1.16
N SER A 32 -15.17 13.55 -1.95
CA SER A 32 -14.51 12.71 -2.96
C SER A 32 -13.01 12.88 -2.89
N LEU A 33 -12.27 11.78 -3.09
CA LEU A 33 -10.81 11.80 -3.22
C LEU A 33 -10.36 12.76 -4.32
N ASN A 34 -11.09 12.86 -5.42
CA ASN A 34 -10.76 13.76 -6.53
C ASN A 34 -10.76 15.24 -6.12
N HIS A 35 -11.59 15.64 -5.15
CA HIS A 35 -11.62 17.03 -4.68
C HIS A 35 -10.36 17.40 -3.91
N ILE A 36 -9.81 16.48 -3.12
CA ILE A 36 -8.62 16.72 -2.31
C ILE A 36 -7.32 16.31 -3.02
N LEU A 37 -7.40 15.59 -4.15
CA LEU A 37 -6.23 15.06 -4.87
C LEU A 37 -5.14 16.12 -5.11
N PRO A 38 -5.43 17.34 -5.61
CA PRO A 38 -4.39 18.34 -5.84
C PRO A 38 -3.65 18.73 -4.56
N GLN A 39 -4.37 18.93 -3.47
CA GLN A 39 -3.79 19.30 -2.18
C GLN A 39 -3.06 18.12 -1.52
N ALA A 40 -3.61 16.91 -1.60
CA ALA A 40 -2.99 15.70 -1.09
C ALA A 40 -1.66 15.42 -1.79
N TYR A 41 -1.61 15.57 -3.13
CA TYR A 41 -0.36 15.38 -3.88
C TYR A 41 0.65 16.49 -3.61
N ALA A 42 0.20 17.74 -3.42
CA ALA A 42 1.08 18.82 -3.00
C ALA A 42 1.67 18.57 -1.60
N THR A 43 0.88 18.02 -0.68
CA THR A 43 1.33 17.60 0.66
C THR A 43 2.44 16.55 0.56
N VAL A 44 2.21 15.47 -0.19
CA VAL A 44 3.22 14.40 -0.35
C VAL A 44 4.47 14.94 -1.05
N ARG A 45 4.31 15.78 -2.06
CA ARG A 45 5.41 16.37 -2.82
C ARG A 45 6.35 17.17 -1.94
N GLU A 46 5.81 18.06 -1.10
CA GLU A 46 6.59 18.87 -0.17
C GLU A 46 7.16 18.01 0.98
N ALA A 47 6.37 17.09 1.54
CA ALA A 47 6.85 16.18 2.57
C ALA A 47 8.01 15.30 2.07
N SER A 48 7.92 14.77 0.85
CA SER A 48 9.01 13.99 0.23
C SER A 48 10.30 14.77 0.14
N LYS A 49 10.23 16.06 -0.21
CA LYS A 49 11.40 16.95 -0.25
C LYS A 49 12.04 17.10 1.12
N ARG A 50 11.21 17.30 2.16
CA ARG A 50 11.71 17.52 3.53
C ARG A 50 12.27 16.25 4.16
N VAL A 51 11.56 15.13 4.02
CA VAL A 51 11.88 13.88 4.72
C VAL A 51 12.89 13.04 3.96
N LEU A 52 12.73 12.93 2.63
CA LEU A 52 13.54 12.05 1.79
C LEU A 52 14.58 12.82 0.95
N GLY A 53 14.52 14.15 0.91
CA GLY A 53 15.33 14.94 -0.01
C GLY A 53 14.93 14.79 -1.50
N MET A 54 13.80 14.14 -1.78
CA MET A 54 13.31 13.85 -3.12
C MET A 54 12.07 14.68 -3.44
N TYR A 55 12.09 15.38 -4.59
CA TYR A 55 10.96 16.20 -5.02
C TYR A 55 10.31 15.61 -6.27
N PRO A 56 9.07 15.08 -6.20
CA PRO A 56 8.40 14.50 -7.35
C PRO A 56 8.28 15.48 -8.53
N LYS A 57 8.66 15.03 -9.71
CA LYS A 57 8.58 15.81 -10.96
C LYS A 57 7.16 15.80 -11.53
N ASP A 58 6.84 16.72 -12.41
CA ASP A 58 5.50 16.83 -13.01
C ASP A 58 5.07 15.57 -13.75
N VAL A 59 6.00 14.89 -14.45
CA VAL A 59 5.73 13.62 -15.11
C VAL A 59 5.36 12.51 -14.11
N GLN A 60 5.96 12.50 -12.93
CA GLN A 60 5.62 11.57 -11.86
C GLN A 60 4.23 11.85 -11.28
N ILE A 61 3.84 13.11 -11.18
CA ILE A 61 2.48 13.49 -10.77
C ILE A 61 1.46 12.99 -11.79
N LEU A 62 1.73 13.11 -13.09
CA LEU A 62 0.85 12.58 -14.14
C LEU A 62 0.71 11.05 -14.03
N GLY A 63 1.81 10.33 -13.83
CA GLY A 63 1.79 8.88 -13.59
C GLY A 63 0.98 8.50 -12.34
N ALA A 64 1.15 9.26 -11.26
CA ALA A 64 0.40 9.07 -10.02
C ALA A 64 -1.11 9.27 -10.20
N ILE A 65 -1.52 10.29 -10.97
CA ILE A 65 -2.94 10.53 -11.30
C ILE A 65 -3.50 9.37 -12.13
N ALA A 66 -2.76 8.91 -13.15
CA ALA A 66 -3.17 7.79 -13.99
C ALA A 66 -3.39 6.51 -13.15
N MET A 67 -2.47 6.18 -12.23
CA MET A 67 -2.62 5.05 -11.32
C MET A 67 -3.82 5.21 -10.37
N HIS A 68 -4.03 6.40 -9.81
CA HIS A 68 -5.21 6.66 -8.97
C HIS A 68 -6.53 6.43 -9.72
N GLN A 69 -6.56 6.73 -11.01
CA GLN A 69 -7.71 6.53 -11.88
C GLN A 69 -7.89 5.08 -12.38
N GLY A 70 -7.05 4.15 -11.92
CA GLY A 70 -7.10 2.74 -12.33
C GLY A 70 -6.49 2.45 -13.69
N ASN A 71 -5.59 3.30 -14.17
CA ASN A 71 -4.88 3.09 -15.43
C ASN A 71 -3.49 2.49 -15.18
N ILE A 72 -2.89 1.95 -16.24
CA ILE A 72 -1.51 1.51 -16.27
C ILE A 72 -0.62 2.71 -16.60
N ALA A 73 0.37 2.95 -15.75
CA ALA A 73 1.39 3.98 -15.97
C ALA A 73 2.71 3.28 -16.33
N GLU A 74 3.13 3.38 -17.59
CA GLU A 74 4.44 2.91 -18.01
C GLU A 74 5.50 3.94 -17.66
N MET A 75 6.49 3.52 -16.87
CA MET A 75 7.63 4.33 -16.46
C MET A 75 8.91 3.52 -16.63
N GLN A 76 9.95 4.15 -17.20
CA GLN A 76 11.23 3.51 -17.39
C GLN A 76 11.97 3.28 -16.06
N THR A 77 12.92 2.35 -16.07
CA THR A 77 13.81 2.12 -14.92
C THR A 77 14.58 3.40 -14.60
N GLY A 78 14.61 3.77 -13.32
CA GLY A 78 15.27 5.00 -12.87
C GLY A 78 14.40 6.27 -12.89
N GLU A 79 13.17 6.22 -13.38
CA GLU A 79 12.26 7.37 -13.39
C GLU A 79 11.56 7.64 -12.04
N GLY A 80 11.89 6.86 -11.00
CA GLY A 80 11.37 7.06 -9.66
C GLY A 80 9.97 6.52 -9.44
N LYS A 81 9.67 5.31 -9.93
CA LYS A 81 8.39 4.62 -9.74
C LYS A 81 7.98 4.54 -8.28
N THR A 82 8.92 4.18 -7.38
CA THR A 82 8.70 4.05 -5.94
C THR A 82 8.19 5.35 -5.34
N LEU A 83 8.81 6.48 -5.69
CA LEU A 83 8.37 7.81 -5.24
C LEU A 83 7.01 8.19 -5.84
N THR A 84 6.78 7.86 -7.11
CA THR A 84 5.52 8.14 -7.81
C THR A 84 4.35 7.43 -7.14
N ALA A 85 4.54 6.18 -6.74
CA ALA A 85 3.52 5.37 -6.06
C ALA A 85 3.09 5.96 -4.70
N THR A 86 3.93 6.75 -4.04
CA THR A 86 3.61 7.31 -2.72
C THR A 86 2.39 8.23 -2.74
N MET A 87 2.19 8.97 -3.82
CA MET A 87 1.09 9.93 -3.94
C MET A 87 -0.30 9.26 -3.98
N PRO A 88 -0.57 8.31 -4.88
CA PRO A 88 -1.86 7.62 -4.88
C PRO A 88 -2.04 6.68 -3.68
N LEU A 89 -0.98 6.09 -3.12
CA LEU A 89 -1.08 5.32 -1.87
C LEU A 89 -1.51 6.22 -0.72
N TYR A 90 -0.86 7.36 -0.52
CA TYR A 90 -1.26 8.34 0.49
C TYR A 90 -2.72 8.76 0.33
N LEU A 91 -3.12 9.19 -0.87
CA LEU A 91 -4.47 9.68 -1.15
C LEU A 91 -5.53 8.63 -0.80
N ASN A 92 -5.34 7.37 -1.22
CA ASN A 92 -6.32 6.31 -0.98
C ASN A 92 -6.30 5.81 0.47
N ALA A 93 -5.16 5.86 1.15
CA ALA A 93 -5.03 5.54 2.57
C ALA A 93 -5.84 6.50 3.48
N LEU A 94 -6.04 7.75 3.05
CA LEU A 94 -6.86 8.73 3.79
C LEU A 94 -8.30 8.28 4.01
N THR A 95 -8.80 7.33 3.22
CA THR A 95 -10.15 6.75 3.41
C THR A 95 -10.26 5.87 4.66
N GLY A 96 -9.14 5.48 5.29
CA GLY A 96 -9.09 4.51 6.38
C GLY A 96 -9.45 3.07 5.98
N LYS A 97 -9.48 2.77 4.68
CA LYS A 97 -9.83 1.44 4.14
C LYS A 97 -8.63 0.62 3.68
N GLY A 98 -7.42 1.13 3.89
CA GLY A 98 -6.17 0.52 3.47
C GLY A 98 -5.83 0.73 1.99
N ALA A 99 -4.53 0.89 1.73
CA ALA A 99 -3.95 0.97 0.39
C ALA A 99 -2.73 0.04 0.31
N TYR A 100 -2.60 -0.70 -0.78
CA TYR A 100 -1.61 -1.75 -0.93
C TYR A 100 -0.62 -1.42 -2.05
N LEU A 101 0.67 -1.65 -1.81
CA LEU A 101 1.66 -1.77 -2.88
C LEU A 101 2.06 -3.24 -3.00
N ILE A 102 1.85 -3.80 -4.18
CA ILE A 102 2.10 -5.21 -4.49
C ILE A 102 3.21 -5.29 -5.52
N THR A 103 4.26 -6.03 -5.22
CA THR A 103 5.39 -6.28 -6.12
C THR A 103 5.65 -7.78 -6.30
N THR A 104 6.65 -8.15 -7.08
CA THR A 104 6.92 -9.54 -7.48
C THR A 104 7.67 -10.34 -6.44
N ASN A 105 8.48 -9.71 -5.56
CA ASN A 105 9.30 -10.43 -4.59
C ASN A 105 9.51 -9.67 -3.28
N ASP A 106 9.85 -10.41 -2.23
CA ASP A 106 10.00 -9.91 -0.87
C ASP A 106 11.08 -8.85 -0.71
N TYR A 107 12.17 -8.97 -1.47
CA TYR A 107 13.28 -8.00 -1.42
C TYR A 107 12.82 -6.62 -1.89
N LEU A 108 12.11 -6.54 -3.02
CA LEU A 108 11.58 -5.27 -3.54
C LEU A 108 10.56 -4.68 -2.58
N ALA A 109 9.63 -5.50 -2.08
CA ALA A 109 8.62 -5.05 -1.12
C ALA A 109 9.25 -4.45 0.14
N LYS A 110 10.25 -5.13 0.70
CA LYS A 110 10.98 -4.67 1.90
C LYS A 110 11.82 -3.43 1.63
N ARG A 111 12.54 -3.39 0.51
CA ARG A 111 13.35 -2.21 0.11
C ARG A 111 12.47 -0.97 0.01
N ASP A 112 11.39 -1.04 -0.76
CA ASP A 112 10.51 0.10 -1.02
C ASP A 112 9.75 0.52 0.24
N PHE A 113 9.35 -0.45 1.08
CA PHE A 113 8.80 -0.19 2.40
C PHE A 113 9.76 0.62 3.27
N LEU A 114 11.01 0.16 3.41
CA LEU A 114 12.00 0.82 4.27
C LEU A 114 12.36 2.22 3.76
N GLU A 115 12.40 2.40 2.45
CA GLU A 115 12.72 3.69 1.83
C GLU A 115 11.59 4.71 2.02
N MET A 116 10.32 4.28 1.87
CA MET A 116 9.16 5.20 1.90
C MET A 116 8.49 5.31 3.28
N LYS A 117 8.74 4.38 4.20
CA LYS A 117 8.19 4.39 5.55
C LYS A 117 8.35 5.74 6.27
N PRO A 118 9.53 6.37 6.29
CA PRO A 118 9.70 7.65 6.99
C PRO A 118 8.75 8.74 6.49
N LEU A 119 8.43 8.77 5.20
CA LEU A 119 7.51 9.74 4.61
C LEU A 119 6.09 9.55 5.14
N TYR A 120 5.58 8.32 5.13
CA TYR A 120 4.22 8.04 5.57
C TYR A 120 4.04 8.28 7.08
N GLU A 121 4.98 7.82 7.88
CA GLU A 121 4.97 8.03 9.33
C GLU A 121 5.04 9.53 9.68
N TRP A 122 5.89 10.30 8.97
CA TRP A 122 5.96 11.73 9.15
C TRP A 122 4.65 12.44 8.79
N LEU A 123 3.92 11.93 7.80
CA LEU A 123 2.58 12.41 7.42
C LEU A 123 1.47 11.88 8.34
N GLY A 124 1.78 11.06 9.35
CA GLY A 124 0.81 10.54 10.31
C GLY A 124 -0.03 9.37 9.80
N LEU A 125 0.48 8.60 8.83
CA LEU A 125 -0.09 7.34 8.39
C LEU A 125 0.70 6.16 8.92
N SER A 126 0.01 5.08 9.28
CA SER A 126 0.62 3.81 9.62
C SER A 126 0.99 3.04 8.35
N VAL A 127 2.14 2.38 8.37
CA VAL A 127 2.63 1.58 7.25
C VAL A 127 3.26 0.28 7.75
N SER A 128 2.99 -0.83 7.06
CA SER A 128 3.56 -2.15 7.39
C SER A 128 4.13 -2.84 6.17
N LEU A 129 5.03 -3.78 6.45
CA LEU A 129 5.34 -4.86 5.54
C LEU A 129 4.36 -6.01 5.85
N GLY A 130 3.58 -6.47 4.87
CA GLY A 130 2.52 -7.46 5.06
C GLY A 130 3.02 -8.88 5.40
N PHE A 131 4.29 -8.99 5.79
CA PHE A 131 4.92 -10.25 6.22
C PHE A 131 6.13 -9.98 7.12
N VAL A 132 6.50 -10.98 7.90
CA VAL A 132 7.77 -11.00 8.64
C VAL A 132 8.83 -11.64 7.74
N ASP A 133 9.94 -10.93 7.54
CA ASP A 133 11.05 -11.38 6.66
C ASP A 133 12.01 -12.31 7.44
N ILE A 134 11.44 -13.42 7.91
CA ILE A 134 12.14 -14.52 8.56
C ILE A 134 11.65 -15.82 7.93
N PRO A 135 12.54 -16.72 7.44
CA PRO A 135 12.13 -18.00 6.90
C PRO A 135 11.32 -18.81 7.92
N GLU A 136 10.25 -19.47 7.47
CA GLU A 136 9.41 -20.35 8.28
C GLU A 136 8.87 -19.69 9.58
N TYR A 137 8.62 -18.36 9.52
CA TYR A 137 8.11 -17.62 10.66
C TYR A 137 6.70 -18.05 11.03
N GLU A 138 6.52 -18.43 12.30
CA GLU A 138 5.21 -18.73 12.87
C GLU A 138 4.59 -17.46 13.46
N TYR A 139 3.48 -17.03 12.88
CA TYR A 139 2.78 -15.82 13.32
C TYR A 139 2.08 -16.05 14.67
N ALA A 140 2.23 -15.08 15.56
CA ALA A 140 1.44 -15.02 16.78
C ALA A 140 -0.05 -14.79 16.46
N GLU A 141 -0.94 -15.07 17.43
CA GLU A 141 -2.37 -14.77 17.32
C GLU A 141 -2.57 -13.27 17.02
N ASN A 142 -3.40 -12.97 16.01
CA ASN A 142 -3.69 -11.63 15.52
C ASN A 142 -2.54 -10.87 14.83
N GLU A 143 -1.32 -11.38 14.78
CA GLU A 143 -0.20 -10.66 14.18
C GLU A 143 -0.43 -10.37 12.68
N LYS A 144 -0.94 -11.33 11.91
CA LYS A 144 -1.32 -11.10 10.50
C LYS A 144 -2.43 -10.05 10.38
N TYR A 145 -3.40 -10.07 11.28
CA TYR A 145 -4.44 -9.05 11.31
C TYR A 145 -3.84 -7.66 11.48
N GLU A 146 -2.94 -7.48 12.45
CA GLU A 146 -2.28 -6.19 12.68
C GLU A 146 -1.49 -5.73 11.46
N LEU A 147 -0.70 -6.62 10.83
CA LEU A 147 0.08 -6.28 9.63
C LEU A 147 -0.79 -5.76 8.49
N TYR A 148 -1.96 -6.36 8.25
CA TYR A 148 -2.83 -5.99 7.14
C TYR A 148 -3.77 -4.82 7.43
N HIS A 149 -3.91 -4.39 8.69
CA HIS A 149 -4.80 -3.30 9.10
C HIS A 149 -4.09 -1.94 9.28
N HIS A 150 -2.92 -1.76 8.66
CA HIS A 150 -2.27 -0.46 8.53
C HIS A 150 -2.89 0.38 7.40
N ASP A 151 -2.71 1.70 7.45
CA ASP A 151 -3.17 2.61 6.39
C ASP A 151 -2.55 2.24 5.02
N ILE A 152 -1.26 1.81 5.03
CA ILE A 152 -0.54 1.38 3.83
C ILE A 152 0.19 0.06 4.11
N VAL A 153 0.08 -0.89 3.18
CA VAL A 153 0.71 -2.21 3.29
C VAL A 153 1.54 -2.51 2.04
N TYR A 154 2.81 -2.81 2.24
CA TYR A 154 3.71 -3.31 1.20
C TYR A 154 3.76 -4.84 1.26
N THR A 155 3.52 -5.51 0.14
CA THR A 155 3.53 -6.99 0.10
C THR A 155 3.85 -7.51 -1.30
N THR A 156 3.83 -8.84 -1.46
CA THR A 156 4.00 -9.47 -2.77
C THR A 156 2.71 -10.13 -3.24
N ASN A 157 2.59 -10.31 -4.56
CA ASN A 157 1.46 -11.01 -5.17
C ASN A 157 1.31 -12.45 -4.60
N GLY A 158 2.41 -13.17 -4.42
CA GLY A 158 2.38 -14.53 -3.86
C GLY A 158 1.88 -14.56 -2.42
N ARG A 159 2.44 -13.70 -1.55
CA ARG A 159 2.03 -13.64 -0.13
C ARG A 159 0.58 -13.23 0.02
N LEU A 160 0.16 -12.15 -0.62
CA LEU A 160 -1.23 -11.71 -0.56
C LEU A 160 -2.19 -12.77 -1.13
N GLY A 161 -1.80 -13.43 -2.23
CA GLY A 161 -2.60 -14.49 -2.83
C GLY A 161 -2.78 -15.70 -1.91
N PHE A 162 -1.72 -16.20 -1.28
CA PHE A 162 -1.82 -17.27 -0.29
C PHE A 162 -2.61 -16.84 0.95
N ASP A 163 -2.36 -15.65 1.48
CA ASP A 163 -3.09 -15.13 2.63
C ASP A 163 -4.59 -14.94 2.31
N TYR A 164 -4.92 -14.50 1.10
CA TYR A 164 -6.32 -14.43 0.63
C TYR A 164 -7.00 -15.80 0.58
N LEU A 165 -6.29 -16.83 0.10
CA LEU A 165 -6.82 -18.19 0.09
C LEU A 165 -7.04 -18.73 1.52
N ILE A 166 -6.07 -18.55 2.41
CA ILE A 166 -6.16 -18.96 3.81
C ILE A 166 -7.32 -18.25 4.51
N ASP A 167 -7.44 -16.93 4.33
CA ASP A 167 -8.51 -16.13 4.92
C ASP A 167 -9.91 -16.59 4.46
N ASN A 168 -10.04 -17.00 3.20
CA ASN A 168 -11.30 -17.51 2.66
C ASN A 168 -11.61 -18.98 3.05
N LEU A 169 -10.61 -19.73 3.50
CA LEU A 169 -10.78 -21.07 4.04
C LEU A 169 -11.13 -21.08 5.54
N ALA A 170 -11.14 -19.91 6.18
CA ALA A 170 -11.48 -19.79 7.60
C ALA A 170 -12.94 -20.17 7.86
N ASP A 171 -13.15 -21.15 8.76
CA ASP A 171 -14.48 -21.62 9.17
C ASP A 171 -15.22 -20.62 10.07
N ASP A 172 -14.48 -19.72 10.74
CA ASP A 172 -15.01 -18.69 11.64
C ASP A 172 -14.59 -17.31 11.14
N ILE A 173 -15.55 -16.39 11.12
CA ILE A 173 -15.29 -15.00 10.73
C ILE A 173 -14.24 -14.31 11.62
N ARG A 174 -14.10 -14.74 12.87
CA ARG A 174 -13.09 -14.24 13.80
C ARG A 174 -11.67 -14.69 13.47
N ALA A 175 -11.53 -15.75 12.69
CA ALA A 175 -10.24 -16.22 12.19
C ALA A 175 -9.78 -15.48 10.93
N LYS A 176 -10.63 -14.63 10.36
CA LYS A 176 -10.27 -13.80 9.21
C LYS A 176 -9.38 -12.64 9.64
N PHE A 177 -8.33 -12.42 8.86
CA PHE A 177 -7.33 -11.38 9.15
C PHE A 177 -7.18 -10.34 8.04
N LEU A 178 -7.67 -10.62 6.81
CA LEU A 178 -7.61 -9.64 5.74
C LEU A 178 -8.77 -8.64 5.83
N PRO A 179 -8.50 -7.34 5.75
CA PRO A 179 -9.55 -6.34 5.60
C PRO A 179 -10.16 -6.44 4.19
N LYS A 180 -11.27 -5.76 4.00
CA LYS A 180 -11.81 -5.59 2.64
C LYS A 180 -10.81 -4.79 1.80
N LEU A 181 -10.30 -5.40 0.73
CA LEU A 181 -9.37 -4.76 -0.18
C LEU A 181 -10.04 -3.56 -0.85
N ASN A 182 -9.39 -2.40 -0.79
CA ASN A 182 -9.94 -1.13 -1.27
C ASN A 182 -9.17 -0.56 -2.46
N PHE A 183 -7.85 -0.43 -2.35
CA PHE A 183 -6.98 0.14 -3.38
C PHE A 183 -5.65 -0.59 -3.42
N ALA A 184 -5.13 -0.85 -4.61
CA ALA A 184 -3.81 -1.44 -4.79
C ALA A 184 -3.07 -0.80 -5.97
N ILE A 185 -1.77 -0.62 -5.80
CA ILE A 185 -0.82 -0.40 -6.89
C ILE A 185 -0.07 -1.72 -7.09
N ILE A 186 -0.01 -2.15 -8.32
CA ILE A 186 0.72 -3.36 -8.72
C ILE A 186 1.95 -2.89 -9.49
N ASP A 187 3.14 -3.08 -8.90
CA ASP A 187 4.40 -2.82 -9.57
C ASP A 187 4.82 -4.04 -10.40
N GLU A 188 5.51 -3.80 -11.52
CA GLU A 188 5.88 -4.84 -12.47
C GLU A 188 4.67 -5.69 -12.92
N VAL A 189 3.58 -5.00 -13.26
CA VAL A 189 2.27 -5.59 -13.58
C VAL A 189 2.31 -6.62 -14.72
N ASP A 190 3.21 -6.47 -15.67
CA ASP A 190 3.49 -7.41 -16.76
C ASP A 190 3.97 -8.75 -16.21
N SER A 191 4.95 -8.77 -15.31
CA SER A 191 5.41 -10.00 -14.66
C SER A 191 4.30 -10.67 -13.83
N ILE A 192 3.47 -9.90 -13.16
CA ILE A 192 2.39 -10.45 -12.34
C ILE A 192 1.24 -10.99 -13.20
N ILE A 193 0.78 -10.23 -14.20
CA ILE A 193 -0.41 -10.60 -14.98
C ILE A 193 -0.08 -11.62 -16.08
N LEU A 194 1.12 -11.56 -16.67
CA LEU A 194 1.49 -12.45 -17.76
C LEU A 194 2.23 -13.70 -17.27
N ASP A 195 3.26 -13.55 -16.45
CA ASP A 195 4.11 -14.66 -16.04
C ASP A 195 3.55 -15.41 -14.84
N ALA A 196 3.30 -14.70 -13.73
CA ALA A 196 2.82 -15.31 -12.49
C ALA A 196 1.39 -15.86 -12.60
N ALA A 197 0.53 -15.25 -13.41
CA ALA A 197 -0.86 -15.68 -13.58
C ALA A 197 -1.00 -17.07 -14.22
N GLN A 198 0.03 -17.59 -14.88
CA GLN A 198 0.05 -18.94 -15.45
C GLN A 198 0.28 -20.02 -14.39
N THR A 199 0.78 -19.67 -13.22
CA THR A 199 1.07 -20.60 -12.14
C THR A 199 -0.05 -20.52 -11.08
N PRO A 200 -0.87 -21.58 -10.91
CA PRO A 200 -1.92 -21.56 -9.90
C PRO A 200 -1.33 -21.53 -8.48
N LEU A 201 -1.95 -20.77 -7.60
CA LEU A 201 -1.69 -20.87 -6.17
C LEU A 201 -2.46 -22.06 -5.62
N VAL A 202 -1.76 -23.04 -5.03
CA VAL A 202 -2.35 -24.27 -4.51
C VAL A 202 -2.05 -24.39 -3.02
N ILE A 203 -3.09 -24.54 -2.20
CA ILE A 203 -2.98 -24.96 -0.80
C ILE A 203 -3.37 -26.44 -0.73
N SER A 204 -2.42 -27.31 -0.35
CA SER A 204 -2.69 -28.72 -0.10
C SER A 204 -2.49 -29.01 1.36
N GLY A 205 -3.49 -29.61 2.02
CA GLY A 205 -3.35 -30.22 3.35
C GLY A 205 -2.88 -31.65 3.22
N ALA A 206 -2.01 -32.11 4.12
CA ALA A 206 -1.73 -33.53 4.24
C ALA A 206 -3.04 -34.23 4.66
N PRO A 207 -3.44 -35.34 4.01
CA PRO A 207 -4.60 -36.11 4.46
C PRO A 207 -4.34 -36.56 5.89
N ARG A 208 -5.28 -36.28 6.81
CA ARG A 208 -5.24 -36.87 8.13
C ARG A 208 -5.43 -38.39 7.94
N VAL A 209 -4.33 -39.12 8.02
CA VAL A 209 -4.40 -40.58 8.08
C VAL A 209 -5.05 -40.90 9.42
N GLN A 210 -6.35 -41.15 9.43
CA GLN A 210 -6.98 -41.84 10.54
C GLN A 210 -6.40 -43.25 10.52
N SER A 211 -5.37 -43.48 11.33
CA SER A 211 -4.97 -44.84 11.66
C SER A 211 -6.07 -45.41 12.53
N ASN A 212 -7.05 -46.07 11.94
CA ASN A 212 -7.90 -47.01 12.64
C ASN A 212 -6.99 -48.18 13.01
N LEU A 213 -6.34 -48.08 14.16
CA LEU A 213 -5.77 -49.23 14.85
C LEU A 213 -6.94 -49.95 15.55
N PHE A 214 -7.33 -51.08 14.93
CA PHE A 214 -8.13 -52.11 15.61
C PHE A 214 -7.25 -52.86 16.60
#